data_a35bb36d5a4403428c3b27ede6e21c80
#
_entry.id   a35bb36d5a4403428c3b27ede6e21c80
#
_cell.length_a   1.000
_cell.length_b   1.000
_cell.length_c   1.000
_cell.angle_alpha   90.00
_cell.angle_beta   90.00
_cell.angle_gamma   90.00
#
_symmetry.space_group_name_H-M   'P 1'
#
loop_
_entity.id
_entity.type
_entity.pdbx_description
1 polymer ?
#
loop_
_entity_poly.entity_id
_entity_poly.type
_entity_poly.pdbx_seq_one_letter_code
_entity_poly.pdbx_strand_id
1 'polypeptide(L)'
;MLFRSFLGGHAAVERVFYPGLPDHPGNEVARTQMRDFGGMVSFLLPTEEEAIAFCGRTKLFLLAESLGGVESLIEHPARMTHASTADAPFAAPPNLVRLSVGIESVDDLVADLDAALASGSVREFVRE
;
A
#
# COMPACT_ATOMS: atom_id res chain seq x y z
N MET A 1 -6.19 7.69 10.74
CA MET A 1 -4.78 7.53 10.40
C MET A 1 -4.44 8.29 9.13
N LEU A 2 -3.34 9.00 9.14
CA LEU A 2 -2.96 9.91 8.04
C LEU A 2 -2.69 9.19 6.72
N PHE A 3 -2.11 8.00 6.76
CA PHE A 3 -1.78 7.25 5.55
C PHE A 3 -3.01 6.91 4.71
N ARG A 4 -4.07 6.40 5.36
CA ARG A 4 -5.29 6.07 4.63
C ARG A 4 -5.91 7.30 3.97
N SER A 5 -5.86 8.44 4.65
CA SER A 5 -6.40 9.68 4.14
C SER A 5 -5.58 10.21 2.97
N PHE A 6 -4.25 10.16 3.09
CA PHE A 6 -3.36 10.54 2.00
C PHE A 6 -3.59 9.66 0.76
N LEU A 7 -3.58 8.34 0.94
CA LEU A 7 -3.75 7.40 -0.17
C LEU A 7 -5.16 7.48 -0.77
N GLY A 8 -6.19 7.60 0.07
CA GLY A 8 -7.56 7.68 -0.39
C GLY A 8 -7.86 8.93 -1.19
N GLY A 9 -7.12 10.01 -0.96
CA GLY A 9 -7.27 11.27 -1.69
C GLY A 9 -6.33 11.42 -2.88
N HIS A 10 -5.42 10.47 -3.11
CA HIS A 10 -4.43 10.59 -4.17
C HIS A 10 -4.97 10.08 -5.51
N ALA A 11 -4.80 10.89 -6.57
CA ALA A 11 -5.34 10.58 -7.90
C ALA A 11 -4.77 9.29 -8.52
N ALA A 12 -3.54 8.91 -8.17
CA ALA A 12 -2.89 7.71 -8.70
C ALA A 12 -3.34 6.42 -8.00
N VAL A 13 -4.06 6.52 -6.88
CA VAL A 13 -4.52 5.38 -6.10
C VAL A 13 -5.99 5.10 -6.42
N GLU A 14 -6.28 3.88 -6.88
CA GLU A 14 -7.65 3.50 -7.26
C GLU A 14 -8.51 3.13 -6.06
N ARG A 15 -7.93 2.40 -5.10
CA ARG A 15 -8.68 1.94 -3.93
C ARG A 15 -7.72 1.68 -2.78
N VAL A 16 -8.18 1.94 -1.55
CA VAL A 16 -7.45 1.67 -0.32
C VAL A 16 -8.19 0.60 0.50
N PHE A 17 -7.45 -0.36 1.01
CA PHE A 17 -7.96 -1.38 1.93
C PHE A 17 -7.36 -1.14 3.31
N TYR A 18 -8.20 -0.75 4.25
CA TYR A 18 -7.80 -0.51 5.62
C TYR A 18 -9.00 -0.75 6.54
N PRO A 19 -8.84 -1.54 7.64
CA PRO A 19 -9.96 -1.89 8.50
C PRO A 19 -10.70 -0.69 9.10
N GLY A 20 -10.05 0.45 9.24
CA GLY A 20 -10.66 1.68 9.74
C GLY A 20 -11.53 2.44 8.76
N LEU A 21 -11.60 2.01 7.49
CA LEU A 21 -12.45 2.66 6.49
C LEU A 21 -13.89 2.13 6.59
N PRO A 22 -14.89 3.03 6.54
CA PRO A 22 -16.29 2.60 6.67
C PRO A 22 -16.75 1.60 5.61
N ASP A 23 -16.18 1.66 4.40
CA ASP A 23 -16.53 0.77 3.30
C ASP A 23 -15.70 -0.52 3.26
N HIS A 24 -14.78 -0.70 4.20
CA HIS A 24 -14.00 -1.94 4.28
C HIS A 24 -14.91 -3.07 4.76
N PRO A 25 -14.91 -4.25 4.09
CA PRO A 25 -15.84 -5.34 4.43
C PRO A 25 -15.80 -5.79 5.88
N GLY A 26 -14.65 -5.71 6.55
CA GLY A 26 -14.48 -6.10 7.96
C GLY A 26 -14.56 -4.94 8.94
N ASN A 27 -14.96 -3.73 8.51
CA ASN A 27 -14.93 -2.54 9.36
C ASN A 27 -15.76 -2.69 10.64
N GLU A 28 -16.96 -3.25 10.54
CA GLU A 28 -17.84 -3.42 11.70
C GLU A 28 -17.22 -4.35 12.74
N VAL A 29 -16.68 -5.48 12.31
CA VAL A 29 -15.98 -6.41 13.19
C VAL A 29 -14.75 -5.75 13.81
N ALA A 30 -13.97 -5.04 13.01
CA ALA A 30 -12.78 -4.35 13.49
C ALA A 30 -13.11 -3.31 14.55
N ARG A 31 -14.19 -2.54 14.37
CA ARG A 31 -14.61 -1.53 15.35
C ARG A 31 -15.02 -2.11 16.68
N THR A 32 -15.54 -3.32 16.68
CA THR A 32 -15.97 -3.98 17.92
C THR A 32 -14.85 -4.74 18.63
N GLN A 33 -13.87 -5.25 17.89
CA GLN A 33 -12.82 -6.11 18.42
C GLN A 33 -11.45 -5.46 18.56
N MET A 34 -11.17 -4.43 17.78
CA MET A 34 -9.87 -3.78 17.78
C MET A 34 -9.93 -2.44 18.51
N ARG A 35 -8.91 -2.17 19.34
CA ARG A 35 -8.77 -0.87 20.00
C ARG A 35 -8.38 0.21 18.99
N ASP A 36 -7.52 -0.16 18.04
CA ASP A 36 -7.08 0.68 16.94
C ASP A 36 -6.95 -0.21 15.70
N PHE A 37 -6.88 0.35 14.49
CA PHE A 37 -6.98 -0.43 13.27
C PHE A 37 -5.63 -0.92 12.72
N GLY A 38 -4.55 -0.66 13.43
CA GLY A 38 -3.24 -1.19 13.13
C GLY A 38 -2.48 -0.44 12.04
N GLY A 39 -1.31 -0.98 11.71
CA GLY A 39 -0.37 -0.36 10.77
C GLY A 39 -0.31 -1.01 9.39
N MET A 40 -1.24 -1.89 9.04
CA MET A 40 -1.29 -2.54 7.73
C MET A 40 -2.25 -1.80 6.82
N VAL A 41 -1.75 -1.31 5.69
CA VAL A 41 -2.55 -0.61 4.68
C VAL A 41 -2.21 -1.20 3.31
N SER A 42 -3.21 -1.54 2.53
CA SER A 42 -3.03 -1.98 1.15
C SER A 42 -3.78 -1.06 0.20
N PHE A 43 -3.30 -0.96 -1.03
CA PHE A 43 -3.96 -0.13 -2.02
C PHE A 43 -3.70 -0.64 -3.44
N LEU A 44 -4.60 -0.29 -4.35
CA LEU A 44 -4.48 -0.63 -5.76
C LEU A 44 -3.93 0.55 -6.55
N LEU A 45 -2.97 0.27 -7.41
CA LEU A 45 -2.52 1.20 -8.44
C LEU A 45 -3.17 0.82 -9.78
N PRO A 46 -3.08 1.69 -10.81
CA PRO A 46 -3.79 1.42 -12.07
C PRO A 46 -3.38 0.11 -12.76
N THR A 47 -2.10 -0.27 -12.69
CA THR A 47 -1.59 -1.47 -13.37
C THR A 47 -0.62 -2.24 -12.49
N GLU A 48 -0.39 -3.51 -12.82
CA GLU A 48 0.66 -4.32 -12.20
C GLU A 48 2.04 -3.69 -12.36
N GLU A 49 2.33 -3.16 -13.55
CA GLU A 49 3.62 -2.53 -13.83
C GLU A 49 3.86 -1.33 -12.92
N GLU A 50 2.84 -0.52 -12.69
CA GLU A 50 2.93 0.61 -11.78
C GLU A 50 3.15 0.17 -10.33
N ALA A 51 2.48 -0.90 -9.90
CA ALA A 51 2.65 -1.44 -8.56
C ALA A 51 4.09 -1.92 -8.33
N ILE A 52 4.65 -2.66 -9.28
CA ILE A 52 6.02 -3.16 -9.21
C ILE A 52 7.02 -2.00 -9.20
N ALA A 53 6.84 -1.04 -10.11
CA ALA A 53 7.72 0.11 -10.20
C ALA A 53 7.67 0.98 -8.94
N PHE A 54 6.48 1.16 -8.37
CA PHE A 54 6.29 1.90 -7.12
C PHE A 54 7.09 1.29 -5.99
N CYS A 55 7.05 -0.03 -5.85
CA CYS A 55 7.80 -0.74 -4.80
C CYS A 55 9.31 -0.51 -4.89
N GLY A 56 9.82 -0.20 -6.07
CA GLY A 56 11.24 0.11 -6.26
C GLY A 56 11.60 1.59 -6.09
N ARG A 57 10.61 2.47 -5.93
CA ARG A 57 10.84 3.92 -5.84
C ARG A 57 10.83 4.48 -4.43
N THR A 58 10.27 3.76 -3.46
CA THR A 58 10.27 4.22 -2.07
C THR A 58 11.68 4.13 -1.48
N LYS A 59 11.98 5.03 -0.55
CA LYS A 59 13.30 5.10 0.10
C LYS A 59 13.26 4.74 1.57
N LEU A 60 12.21 5.16 2.28
CA LEU A 60 12.00 4.83 3.69
C LEU A 60 11.27 3.50 3.85
N PHE A 61 10.27 3.24 3.02
CA PHE A 61 9.64 1.92 2.97
C PHE A 61 10.58 0.96 2.27
N LEU A 62 11.05 -0.05 2.98
CA LEU A 62 11.97 -1.05 2.45
C LEU A 62 11.20 -2.23 1.87
N LEU A 63 11.63 -2.70 0.71
CA LEU A 63 11.00 -3.85 0.05
C LEU A 63 11.32 -5.13 0.80
N ALA A 64 10.30 -5.78 1.37
CA ALA A 64 10.47 -7.00 2.14
C ALA A 64 9.15 -7.75 2.29
N GLU A 65 9.22 -9.06 2.51
CA GLU A 65 8.05 -9.91 2.73
C GLU A 65 7.49 -9.83 4.15
N SER A 66 8.24 -9.29 5.10
CA SER A 66 7.86 -9.21 6.50
C SER A 66 6.81 -8.13 6.76
N LEU A 67 6.29 -8.11 7.99
CA LEU A 67 5.33 -7.11 8.43
C LEU A 67 5.37 -6.94 9.94
N GLY A 68 4.78 -5.84 10.42
CA GLY A 68 4.56 -5.61 11.85
C GLY A 68 5.76 -5.14 12.64
N GLY A 69 6.90 -4.89 12.00
CA GLY A 69 8.09 -4.41 12.66
C GLY A 69 8.10 -2.90 12.90
N VAL A 70 9.18 -2.41 13.52
CA VAL A 70 9.37 -0.98 13.79
C VAL A 70 9.78 -0.20 12.54
N GLU A 71 10.33 -0.88 11.55
CA GLU A 71 10.65 -0.30 10.25
C GLU A 71 9.45 -0.41 9.29
N SER A 72 9.26 0.61 8.47
CA SER A 72 8.23 0.58 7.44
C SER A 72 8.65 -0.29 6.27
N LEU A 73 7.77 -1.20 5.86
CA LEU A 73 8.03 -2.16 4.80
C LEU A 73 6.98 -2.04 3.70
N ILE A 74 7.40 -2.32 2.46
CA ILE A 74 6.53 -2.33 1.29
C ILE A 74 6.67 -3.67 0.58
N GLU A 75 5.54 -4.17 0.04
CA GLU A 75 5.49 -5.46 -0.62
C GLU A 75 4.56 -5.42 -1.82
N HIS A 76 4.88 -6.24 -2.82
CA HIS A 76 3.99 -6.57 -3.94
C HIS A 76 3.49 -8.01 -3.71
N PRO A 77 2.32 -8.20 -3.06
CA PRO A 77 1.90 -9.53 -2.59
C PRO A 77 1.77 -10.58 -3.69
N ALA A 78 1.25 -10.21 -4.86
CA ALA A 78 1.05 -11.17 -5.94
C ALA A 78 2.33 -11.86 -6.39
N ARG A 79 3.47 -11.16 -6.32
CA ARG A 79 4.76 -11.73 -6.75
C ARG A 79 5.63 -12.22 -5.60
N MET A 80 5.42 -11.71 -4.39
CA MET A 80 6.30 -11.97 -3.27
C MET A 80 5.74 -13.04 -2.33
N THR A 81 4.67 -12.73 -1.59
CA THR A 81 4.15 -13.64 -0.57
C THR A 81 3.04 -14.56 -1.05
N HIS A 82 2.32 -14.17 -2.10
CA HIS A 82 1.15 -14.91 -2.59
C HIS A 82 1.34 -15.51 -3.98
N ALA A 83 2.59 -15.65 -4.44
CA ALA A 83 2.88 -16.23 -5.76
C ALA A 83 2.35 -17.65 -5.90
N SER A 84 2.40 -18.44 -4.82
CA SER A 84 1.92 -19.83 -4.81
C SER A 84 0.39 -19.95 -4.92
N THR A 85 -0.33 -18.86 -4.68
CA THR A 85 -1.80 -18.81 -4.77
C THR A 85 -2.30 -18.00 -5.96
N ALA A 86 -1.41 -17.74 -6.95
CA ALA A 86 -1.72 -16.87 -8.09
C ALA A 86 -2.96 -17.33 -8.89
N ASP A 87 -3.19 -18.64 -8.97
CA ASP A 87 -4.32 -19.20 -9.70
C ASP A 87 -5.55 -19.49 -8.82
N ALA A 88 -5.49 -19.15 -7.54
CA ALA A 88 -6.59 -19.39 -6.62
C ALA A 88 -7.67 -18.30 -6.77
N PRO A 89 -8.95 -18.61 -6.47
CA PRO A 89 -10.02 -17.60 -6.52
C PRO A 89 -9.80 -16.40 -5.59
N PHE A 90 -8.98 -16.58 -4.55
CA PHE A 90 -8.65 -15.53 -3.57
C PHE A 90 -7.26 -14.96 -3.77
N ALA A 91 -6.67 -15.11 -4.97
CA ALA A 91 -5.34 -14.59 -5.26
C ALA A 91 -5.28 -13.07 -5.07
N ALA A 92 -4.11 -12.57 -4.63
CA ALA A 92 -3.90 -11.13 -4.49
C ALA A 92 -3.97 -10.48 -5.88
N PRO A 93 -4.66 -9.33 -5.99
CA PRO A 93 -4.68 -8.59 -7.26
C PRO A 93 -3.26 -8.23 -7.71
N PRO A 94 -2.94 -8.32 -9.01
CA PRO A 94 -1.59 -8.04 -9.50
C PRO A 94 -1.14 -6.58 -9.33
N ASN A 95 -2.09 -5.65 -9.17
CA ASN A 95 -1.82 -4.23 -8.98
C ASN A 95 -1.90 -3.78 -7.50
N LEU A 96 -1.89 -4.74 -6.57
CA LEU A 96 -1.96 -4.45 -5.13
C LEU A 96 -0.57 -4.19 -4.56
N VAL A 97 -0.48 -3.18 -3.70
CA VAL A 97 0.70 -2.86 -2.88
C VAL A 97 0.28 -2.92 -1.42
N ARG A 98 1.10 -3.52 -0.58
CA ARG A 98 0.87 -3.58 0.88
C ARG A 98 1.96 -2.83 1.61
N LEU A 99 1.54 -1.99 2.57
CA LEU A 99 2.42 -1.27 3.47
C LEU A 99 2.29 -1.82 4.88
N SER A 100 3.42 -2.08 5.53
CA SER A 100 3.50 -2.27 6.97
C SER A 100 4.15 -1.02 7.55
N VAL A 101 3.35 -0.18 8.22
CA VAL A 101 3.81 1.12 8.70
C VAL A 101 4.54 0.98 10.02
N GLY A 102 5.77 1.47 10.09
CA GLY A 102 6.61 1.45 11.29
C GLY A 102 6.47 2.72 12.12
N ILE A 103 7.53 3.03 12.86
CA ILE A 103 7.52 4.13 13.83
C ILE A 103 8.29 5.38 13.35
N GLU A 104 8.72 5.42 12.11
CA GLU A 104 9.37 6.60 11.54
C GLU A 104 8.39 7.79 11.51
N SER A 105 8.93 8.99 11.29
CA SER A 105 8.10 10.19 11.19
C SER A 105 7.00 10.04 10.14
N VAL A 106 5.76 10.31 10.52
CA VAL A 106 4.61 10.23 9.62
C VAL A 106 4.79 11.16 8.42
N ASP A 107 5.27 12.37 8.64
CA ASP A 107 5.48 13.34 7.57
C ASP A 107 6.52 12.84 6.57
N ASP A 108 7.59 12.21 7.05
CA ASP A 108 8.63 11.65 6.20
C ASP A 108 8.11 10.46 5.39
N LEU A 109 7.32 9.59 6.00
CA LEU A 109 6.73 8.44 5.32
C LEU A 109 5.73 8.86 4.25
N VAL A 110 4.90 9.85 4.54
CA VAL A 110 3.95 10.40 3.55
C VAL A 110 4.72 11.04 2.39
N ALA A 111 5.78 11.80 2.68
CA ALA A 111 6.61 12.41 1.66
C ALA A 111 7.28 11.36 0.76
N ASP A 112 7.72 10.24 1.33
CA ASP A 112 8.31 9.14 0.57
C ASP A 112 7.29 8.53 -0.41
N LEU A 113 6.08 8.26 0.05
CA LEU A 113 5.01 7.75 -0.80
C LEU A 113 4.62 8.74 -1.89
N ASP A 114 4.49 10.01 -1.53
CA ASP A 114 4.12 11.06 -2.49
C ASP A 114 5.17 11.19 -3.59
N ALA A 115 6.44 11.21 -3.25
CA ALA A 115 7.53 11.27 -4.22
C ALA A 115 7.54 10.05 -5.15
N ALA A 116 7.29 8.87 -4.61
CA ALA A 116 7.24 7.64 -5.41
C ALA A 116 6.06 7.63 -6.38
N LEU A 117 4.90 8.13 -5.96
CA LEU A 117 3.72 8.26 -6.82
C LEU A 117 3.93 9.33 -7.90
N ALA A 118 4.48 10.47 -7.53
CA ALA A 118 4.75 11.58 -8.44
C ALA A 118 5.78 11.20 -9.51
N SER A 119 6.81 10.42 -9.15
CA SER A 119 7.82 9.96 -10.10
C SER A 119 7.21 9.13 -11.23
N GLY A 120 6.23 8.29 -10.91
CA GLY A 120 5.48 7.52 -11.92
C GLY A 120 4.74 8.43 -12.88
N SER A 121 4.02 9.42 -12.36
CA SER A 121 3.26 10.38 -13.16
C SER A 121 4.17 11.22 -14.06
N VAL A 122 5.32 11.66 -13.54
CA VAL A 122 6.30 12.43 -14.31
C VAL A 122 6.86 11.61 -15.47
N ARG A 123 7.15 10.34 -15.23
CA ARG A 123 7.66 9.45 -16.29
C ARG A 123 6.67 9.29 -17.43
N GLU A 124 5.41 9.09 -17.12
CA GLU A 124 4.37 9.02 -18.14
C GLU A 124 4.28 10.30 -18.95
N PHE A 125 4.34 11.44 -18.28
CA PHE A 125 4.30 12.73 -18.95
C PHE A 125 5.49 12.93 -19.91
N VAL A 126 6.68 12.54 -19.51
CA VAL A 126 7.90 12.70 -20.32
C VAL A 126 7.91 11.77 -21.53
N ARG A 127 7.25 10.61 -21.46
CA ARG A 127 7.16 9.67 -22.58
C ARG A 127 6.22 10.12 -23.69
N GLU A 128 5.28 10.97 -23.37
CA GLU A 128 4.36 11.56 -24.33
C GLU A 128 4.97 12.78 -25.03
#